data_8d93d3518fcd58ee9b07bc23417f797b
#
_entry.id   8d93d3518fcd58ee9b07bc23417f797b
#
_cell.length_a   1.000
_cell.length_b   1.000
_cell.length_c   1.000
_cell.angle_alpha   90.00
_cell.angle_beta   90.00
_cell.angle_gamma   90.00
#
_symmetry.space_group_name_H-M   'P 1'
#
loop_
_entity.id
_entity.type
_entity.pdbx_description
1 polymer ?
#
loop_
_entity_poly.entity_id
_entity_poly.type
_entity_poly.pdbx_seq_one_letter_code
_entity_poly.pdbx_strand_id
1 'polypeptide(L)'
;MELCFEVLCLTLHAEIAPVTPDEYEDGEMQFLTLTCDGKDASFLFTSDVLTEMICEAAWTAFDADCVRQQRLYEEECAADRAADRAFELEHM
;
A
#
# COMPACT_ATOMS: atom_id res chain seq x y z
N MET A 1 -3.98 2.89 -7.73
CA MET A 1 -3.48 1.93 -6.73
C MET A 1 -4.65 1.39 -5.92
N GLU A 2 -4.72 0.09 -5.78
CA GLU A 2 -5.81 -0.56 -5.04
C GLU A 2 -5.31 -0.98 -3.66
N LEU A 3 -6.09 -0.68 -2.62
CA LEU A 3 -5.82 -1.06 -1.24
C LEU A 3 -6.94 -1.96 -0.72
N CYS A 4 -6.55 -2.95 0.10
CA CYS A 4 -7.49 -3.81 0.80
C CYS A 4 -7.21 -3.71 2.29
N PHE A 5 -8.23 -3.40 3.09
CA PHE A 5 -8.10 -3.23 4.53
C PHE A 5 -9.40 -3.57 5.24
N GLU A 6 -9.33 -3.79 6.56
CA GLU A 6 -10.51 -4.06 7.38
C GLU A 6 -10.83 -2.89 8.30
N VAL A 7 -12.12 -2.54 8.35
CA VAL A 7 -12.68 -1.57 9.30
C VAL A 7 -13.95 -2.17 9.88
N LEU A 8 -14.04 -2.27 11.20
CA LEU A 8 -15.22 -2.81 11.92
C LEU A 8 -15.66 -4.20 11.40
N CYS A 9 -14.71 -5.09 11.17
CA CYS A 9 -14.94 -6.43 10.62
C CYS A 9 -15.44 -6.45 9.17
N LEU A 10 -15.42 -5.31 8.47
CA LEU A 10 -15.75 -5.23 7.05
C LEU A 10 -14.46 -5.18 6.22
N THR A 11 -14.38 -6.05 5.22
CA THR A 11 -13.27 -6.03 4.27
C THR A 11 -13.57 -5.00 3.19
N LEU A 12 -12.79 -3.93 3.15
CA LEU A 12 -12.97 -2.83 2.21
C LEU A 12 -11.88 -2.86 1.13
N HIS A 13 -12.27 -2.53 -0.08
CA HIS A 13 -11.37 -2.32 -1.21
C HIS A 13 -11.47 -0.87 -1.65
N ALA A 14 -10.35 -0.18 -1.68
CA ALA A 14 -10.30 1.21 -2.10
C ALA A 14 -9.35 1.37 -3.28
N GLU A 15 -9.79 2.11 -4.29
CA GLU A 15 -8.90 2.58 -5.34
C GLU A 15 -8.52 4.02 -5.01
N ILE A 16 -7.22 4.31 -4.97
CA ILE A 16 -6.71 5.63 -4.63
C ILE A 16 -5.89 6.19 -5.79
N ALA A 17 -5.87 7.53 -5.89
CA ALA A 17 -4.97 8.23 -6.80
C ALA A 17 -3.51 8.04 -6.35
N PRO A 18 -2.54 8.09 -7.28
CA PRO A 18 -1.13 8.03 -6.91
C PRO A 18 -0.79 9.08 -5.85
N VAL A 19 -0.15 8.64 -4.75
CA VAL A 19 0.23 9.52 -3.65
C VAL A 19 1.55 10.19 -3.99
N THR A 20 1.55 11.52 -4.05
CA THR A 20 2.77 12.31 -4.25
C THR A 20 3.55 12.41 -2.93
N PRO A 21 4.88 12.70 -2.96
CA PRO A 21 5.64 12.90 -1.74
C PRO A 21 5.06 13.99 -0.82
N ASP A 22 4.52 15.07 -1.39
CA ASP A 22 3.88 16.15 -0.63
C ASP A 22 2.61 15.66 0.08
N GLU A 23 1.76 14.90 -0.62
CA GLU A 23 0.55 14.31 -0.04
C GLU A 23 0.90 13.31 1.06
N TYR A 24 1.95 12.54 0.88
CA TYR A 24 2.42 11.59 1.89
C TYR A 24 2.85 12.31 3.18
N GLU A 25 3.56 13.43 3.08
CA GLU A 25 3.96 14.24 4.24
C GLU A 25 2.76 14.86 4.94
N ASP A 26 1.78 15.34 4.18
CA ASP A 26 0.56 15.95 4.72
C ASP A 26 -0.44 14.92 5.27
N GLY A 27 -0.23 13.64 4.98
CA GLY A 27 -1.15 12.58 5.37
C GLY A 27 -2.46 12.61 4.59
N GLU A 28 -2.45 13.16 3.38
CA GLU A 28 -3.61 13.25 2.51
C GLU A 28 -3.63 12.09 1.50
N MET A 29 -4.79 11.46 1.36
CA MET A 29 -5.00 10.38 0.41
C MET A 29 -6.32 10.60 -0.32
N GLN A 30 -6.28 10.54 -1.65
CA GLN A 30 -7.47 10.71 -2.48
C GLN A 30 -8.07 9.35 -2.81
N PHE A 31 -9.28 9.11 -2.34
CA PHE A 31 -10.04 7.89 -2.65
C PHE A 31 -10.84 8.12 -3.93
N LEU A 32 -10.60 7.29 -4.94
CA LEU A 32 -11.35 7.29 -6.18
C LEU A 32 -12.61 6.45 -6.06
N THR A 33 -12.49 5.25 -5.48
CA THR A 33 -13.61 4.36 -5.22
C THR A 33 -13.42 3.66 -3.88
N LEU A 34 -14.53 3.32 -3.23
CA LEU A 34 -14.55 2.48 -2.03
C LEU A 34 -15.65 1.43 -2.20
N THR A 35 -15.29 0.16 -2.09
CA THR A 35 -16.23 -0.95 -2.23
C THR A 35 -16.11 -1.93 -1.06
N CYS A 36 -17.20 -2.60 -0.74
CA CYS A 36 -17.26 -3.69 0.24
C CYS A 36 -17.98 -4.87 -0.41
N ASP A 37 -17.30 -6.01 -0.54
CA ASP A 37 -17.79 -7.20 -1.23
C ASP A 37 -18.28 -6.92 -2.67
N GLY A 38 -17.58 -6.03 -3.38
CA GLY A 38 -17.92 -5.63 -4.74
C GLY A 38 -19.04 -4.61 -4.86
N LYS A 39 -19.59 -4.13 -3.74
CA LYS A 39 -20.65 -3.11 -3.69
C LYS A 39 -20.07 -1.77 -3.27
N ASP A 40 -20.64 -0.70 -3.81
CA ASP A 40 -20.24 0.66 -3.45
C ASP A 40 -20.42 0.91 -1.95
N ALA A 41 -19.35 1.34 -1.28
CA ALA A 41 -19.33 1.65 0.14
C ALA A 41 -19.00 3.12 0.42
N SER A 42 -19.07 3.98 -0.59
CA SER A 42 -18.75 5.41 -0.44
C SER A 42 -19.65 6.12 0.57
N PHE A 43 -20.85 5.59 0.87
CA PHE A 43 -21.73 6.13 1.90
C PHE A 43 -21.07 6.14 3.29
N LEU A 44 -20.06 5.33 3.55
CA LEU A 44 -19.33 5.31 4.82
C LEU A 44 -18.59 6.63 5.06
N PHE A 45 -18.26 7.37 4.02
CA PHE A 45 -17.64 8.69 4.15
C PHE A 45 -18.60 9.78 4.62
N THR A 46 -19.88 9.50 4.77
CA THR A 46 -20.85 10.45 5.34
C THR A 46 -20.68 10.61 6.85
N SER A 47 -20.02 9.65 7.52
CA SER A 47 -19.72 9.71 8.95
C SER A 47 -18.26 10.15 9.15
N ASP A 48 -18.03 11.19 9.93
CA ASP A 48 -16.69 11.69 10.23
C ASP A 48 -15.85 10.61 10.96
N VAL A 49 -16.46 9.90 11.90
CA VAL A 49 -15.79 8.83 12.65
C VAL A 49 -15.37 7.69 11.74
N LEU A 50 -16.26 7.25 10.86
CA LEU A 50 -15.95 6.18 9.90
C LEU A 50 -14.90 6.63 8.88
N THR A 51 -14.99 7.86 8.41
CA THR A 51 -14.00 8.45 7.49
C THR A 51 -12.60 8.42 8.10
N GLU A 52 -12.48 8.83 9.37
CA GLU A 52 -11.21 8.82 10.10
C GLU A 52 -10.67 7.39 10.24
N MET A 53 -11.51 6.43 10.61
CA MET A 53 -11.13 5.01 10.71
C MET A 53 -10.68 4.44 9.37
N ILE A 54 -11.39 4.77 8.29
CA ILE A 54 -11.04 4.31 6.93
C ILE A 54 -9.70 4.90 6.50
N CYS A 55 -9.48 6.19 6.71
CA CYS A 55 -8.22 6.85 6.39
C CYS A 55 -7.04 6.23 7.14
N GLU A 56 -7.19 5.99 8.43
CA GLU A 56 -6.16 5.36 9.26
C GLU A 56 -5.84 3.94 8.77
N ALA A 57 -6.85 3.13 8.52
CA ALA A 57 -6.68 1.77 8.02
C ALA A 57 -6.05 1.75 6.62
N ALA A 58 -6.45 2.68 5.74
CA ALA A 58 -5.89 2.80 4.40
C ALA A 58 -4.40 3.20 4.44
N TRP A 59 -4.01 4.13 5.31
CA TRP A 59 -2.61 4.50 5.48
C TRP A 59 -1.78 3.35 6.01
N THR A 60 -2.29 2.58 6.95
CA THR A 60 -1.62 1.39 7.47
C THR A 60 -1.41 0.37 6.35
N ALA A 61 -2.41 0.12 5.52
CA ALA A 61 -2.32 -0.79 4.38
C ALA A 61 -1.32 -0.28 3.33
N PHE A 62 -1.32 1.02 3.05
CA PHE A 62 -0.40 1.66 2.12
C PHE A 62 1.05 1.49 2.59
N ASP A 63 1.34 1.79 3.85
CA ASP A 63 2.68 1.65 4.42
C ASP A 63 3.15 0.19 4.40
N ALA A 64 2.28 -0.76 4.72
CA ALA A 64 2.59 -2.18 4.68
C ALA A 64 2.94 -2.64 3.25
N ASP A 65 2.22 -2.15 2.24
CA ASP A 65 2.47 -2.46 0.84
C ASP A 65 3.80 -1.86 0.37
N CYS A 66 4.11 -0.62 0.74
CA CYS A 66 5.39 0.02 0.43
C CYS A 66 6.57 -0.74 1.05
N VAL A 67 6.46 -1.17 2.30
CA VAL A 67 7.50 -1.97 2.96
C VAL A 67 7.69 -3.31 2.26
N ARG A 68 6.61 -3.97 1.84
CA ARG A 68 6.66 -5.22 1.10
C ARG A 68 7.39 -5.06 -0.24
N GLN A 69 7.08 -4.03 -1.01
CA GLN A 69 7.75 -3.76 -2.28
C GLN A 69 9.22 -3.45 -2.10
N GLN A 70 9.57 -2.67 -1.09
CA GLN A 70 10.97 -2.37 -0.77
C GLN A 70 11.74 -3.63 -0.39
N ARG A 71 11.14 -4.51 0.39
CA ARG A 71 11.77 -5.77 0.81
C ARG A 71 12.03 -6.69 -0.39
N LEU A 72 11.08 -6.82 -1.31
CA LEU A 72 11.25 -7.59 -2.55
C LEU A 72 12.39 -7.02 -3.41
N TYR A 73 12.46 -5.71 -3.54
CA TYR A 73 13.54 -5.03 -4.27
C TYR A 73 14.91 -5.32 -3.64
N GLU A 74 15.03 -5.25 -2.33
CA GLU A 74 16.27 -5.56 -1.61
C GLU A 74 16.71 -7.01 -1.80
N GLU A 75 15.77 -7.95 -1.78
CA GLU A 75 16.05 -9.38 -2.02
C GLU A 75 16.56 -9.61 -3.44
N GLU A 76 15.98 -8.99 -4.46
CA GLU A 76 16.45 -9.06 -5.84
C GLU A 76 17.85 -8.49 -5.99
N CYS A 77 18.14 -7.35 -5.40
CA CYS A 77 19.47 -6.74 -5.42
C CYS A 77 20.51 -7.61 -4.71
N ALA A 78 20.16 -8.24 -3.60
CA ALA A 78 21.04 -9.14 -2.87
C ALA A 78 21.36 -10.41 -3.69
N ALA A 79 20.38 -10.97 -4.40
CA ALA A 79 20.57 -12.12 -5.28
C ALA A 79 21.50 -11.79 -6.46
N ASP A 80 21.34 -10.63 -7.08
CA ASP A 80 22.20 -10.16 -8.17
C ASP A 80 23.65 -9.98 -7.70
N ARG A 81 23.87 -9.40 -6.53
CA ARG A 81 25.20 -9.24 -5.95
C ARG A 81 25.87 -10.58 -5.66
N ALA A 82 25.11 -11.55 -5.17
CA ALA A 82 25.64 -12.90 -4.90
C ALA A 82 26.03 -13.60 -6.20
N ALA A 83 25.27 -13.46 -7.28
CA ALA A 83 25.58 -14.01 -8.59
C ALA A 83 26.86 -13.37 -9.18
N ASP A 84 27.02 -12.06 -9.10
CA ASP A 84 28.21 -11.34 -9.56
C ASP A 84 29.46 -11.80 -8.80
N ARG A 85 29.34 -11.97 -7.50
CA ARG A 85 30.45 -12.42 -6.66
C ARG A 85 30.89 -13.85 -7.02
N ALA A 86 29.93 -14.73 -7.27
CA ALA A 86 30.23 -16.11 -7.72
C ALA A 86 30.93 -16.12 -9.09
N PHE A 87 30.53 -15.26 -10.01
CA PHE A 87 31.14 -15.10 -11.33
C PHE A 87 32.59 -14.62 -11.21
N GLU A 88 32.88 -13.65 -10.36
CA GLU A 88 34.25 -13.15 -10.14
C GLU A 88 35.16 -14.23 -9.56
N LEU A 89 34.67 -15.06 -8.64
CA LEU A 89 35.43 -16.14 -8.03
C LEU A 89 35.78 -17.26 -9.04
N GLU A 90 34.91 -17.54 -10.00
CA GLU A 90 35.17 -18.54 -11.04
C GLU A 90 36.22 -18.09 -12.04
N HIS A 91 36.41 -16.80 -12.24
CA HIS A 91 37.31 -16.21 -13.21
C HIS A 91 38.67 -15.81 -12.62
N MET A 92 38.84 -15.98 -11.33
CA MET A 92 40.11 -15.85 -10.64
C MET A 92 40.86 -17.21 -10.64
#